data_67c3adf02849a378b6128f3b1eae8d50
#
_entry.id   67c3adf02849a378b6128f3b1eae8d50
#
_cell.length_a   1.000
_cell.length_b   1.000
_cell.length_c   1.000
_cell.angle_alpha   90.00
_cell.angle_beta   90.00
_cell.angle_gamma   90.00
#
_symmetry.space_group_name_H-M   'P 1'
#
loop_
_entity.id
_entity.type
_entity.pdbx_description
1 polymer ?
#
loop_
_entity_poly.entity_id
_entity_poly.type
_entity_poly.pdbx_seq_one_letter_code
_entity_poly.pdbx_strand_id
1 'polypeptide(L)'
;MRNSEIQPVLASVVILPATNCRAHAHLDAASALDLAILGATACRMTPLARLIDTVWCLTGGGWRPPIDVIHEALRAANAAGTVLATESWVRSIPFYYTLTPKGAKAFRTLMIRPLPSWDDPISRAAAAIKFGLLDMTDDKDLAAVTADLKRFYLD
;
A
#
# COMPACT_ATOMS: atom_id res chain seq x y z
N MET A 1 -22.94 -55.74 -29.17
CA MET A 1 -21.65 -55.11 -28.82
C MET A 1 -21.72 -53.67 -29.28
N ARG A 2 -21.99 -52.73 -28.38
CA ARG A 2 -22.01 -51.30 -28.67
C ARG A 2 -20.80 -50.66 -27.98
N ASN A 3 -19.89 -50.13 -28.81
CA ASN A 3 -18.75 -49.36 -28.34
C ASN A 3 -19.26 -47.98 -27.89
N SER A 4 -19.11 -47.70 -26.60
CA SER A 4 -19.31 -46.36 -26.06
C SER A 4 -17.99 -45.61 -26.20
N GLU A 5 -17.93 -44.68 -27.17
CA GLU A 5 -16.87 -43.71 -27.29
C GLU A 5 -17.02 -42.66 -26.16
N ILE A 6 -16.03 -42.67 -25.28
CA ILE A 6 -15.88 -41.64 -24.26
C ILE A 6 -15.13 -40.47 -24.92
N GLN A 7 -15.86 -39.42 -25.26
CA GLN A 7 -15.24 -38.16 -25.67
C GLN A 7 -14.59 -37.47 -24.45
N PRO A 8 -13.32 -37.03 -24.54
CA PRO A 8 -12.74 -36.22 -23.51
C PRO A 8 -13.32 -34.82 -23.55
N VAL A 9 -13.95 -34.42 -22.45
CA VAL A 9 -14.38 -33.02 -22.22
C VAL A 9 -13.12 -32.20 -22.08
N LEU A 10 -12.76 -31.46 -23.13
CA LEU A 10 -11.75 -30.40 -23.08
C LEU A 10 -12.26 -29.31 -22.14
N ALA A 11 -11.71 -29.29 -20.93
CA ALA A 11 -11.88 -28.17 -20.03
C ALA A 11 -11.26 -26.93 -20.68
N SER A 12 -12.11 -26.03 -21.16
CA SER A 12 -11.70 -24.71 -21.63
C SER A 12 -11.09 -23.96 -20.44
N VAL A 13 -9.77 -23.90 -20.40
CA VAL A 13 -9.04 -22.98 -19.51
C VAL A 13 -9.41 -21.58 -19.96
N VAL A 14 -10.32 -20.93 -19.23
CA VAL A 14 -10.58 -19.49 -19.36
C VAL A 14 -9.32 -18.78 -18.87
N ILE A 15 -8.46 -18.43 -19.80
CA ILE A 15 -7.36 -17.48 -19.55
C ILE A 15 -8.04 -16.15 -19.31
N LEU A 16 -8.22 -15.77 -18.04
CA LEU A 16 -8.58 -14.41 -17.67
C LEU A 16 -7.51 -13.49 -18.25
N PRO A 17 -7.90 -12.46 -19.03
CA PRO A 17 -6.89 -11.52 -19.54
C PRO A 17 -6.17 -10.91 -18.34
N ALA A 18 -4.84 -10.95 -18.38
CA ALA A 18 -4.00 -10.24 -17.42
C ALA A 18 -4.56 -8.82 -17.30
N THR A 19 -5.05 -8.50 -16.10
CA THR A 19 -5.60 -7.19 -15.78
C THR A 19 -4.50 -6.19 -16.14
N ASN A 20 -4.75 -5.43 -17.20
CA ASN A 20 -3.89 -4.33 -17.61
C ASN A 20 -3.63 -3.48 -16.37
N CYS A 21 -2.44 -3.55 -15.80
CA CYS A 21 -1.91 -2.57 -14.88
C CYS A 21 -1.75 -1.25 -15.66
N ARG A 22 -2.88 -0.61 -15.97
CA ARG A 22 -2.88 0.83 -16.18
C ARG A 22 -2.31 1.39 -14.90
N ALA A 23 -1.10 1.91 -14.93
CA ALA A 23 -0.54 2.69 -13.86
C ALA A 23 -1.61 3.73 -13.53
N HIS A 24 -2.31 3.53 -12.39
CA HIS A 24 -3.33 4.46 -11.96
C HIS A 24 -2.64 5.80 -11.81
N ALA A 25 -3.08 6.80 -12.56
CA ALA A 25 -2.45 8.12 -12.57
C ALA A 25 -2.54 8.78 -11.18
N HIS A 26 -3.49 8.35 -10.34
CA HIS A 26 -3.79 8.91 -9.03
C HIS A 26 -3.71 7.85 -7.92
N LEU A 27 -3.58 8.30 -6.67
CA LEU A 27 -3.63 7.43 -5.49
C LEU A 27 -5.07 6.94 -5.28
N ASP A 28 -5.26 5.63 -5.32
CA ASP A 28 -6.48 4.94 -4.89
C ASP A 28 -6.34 4.42 -3.44
N ALA A 29 -7.40 3.80 -2.91
CA ALA A 29 -7.42 3.30 -1.54
C ALA A 29 -6.31 2.28 -1.24
N ALA A 30 -6.02 1.38 -2.18
CA ALA A 30 -4.96 0.39 -2.03
C ALA A 30 -3.59 1.06 -2.01
N SER A 31 -3.32 1.98 -2.94
CA SER A 31 -2.07 2.75 -2.98
C SER A 31 -1.89 3.65 -1.75
N ALA A 32 -2.98 4.24 -1.23
CA ALA A 32 -2.93 5.03 -0.01
C ALA A 32 -2.58 4.18 1.22
N LEU A 33 -3.13 2.95 1.31
CA LEU A 33 -2.78 2.00 2.36
C LEU A 33 -1.33 1.53 2.24
N ASP A 34 -0.89 1.20 1.04
CA ASP A 34 0.51 0.83 0.78
C ASP A 34 1.46 1.96 1.19
N LEU A 35 1.14 3.21 0.84
CA LEU A 35 1.93 4.37 1.25
C LEU A 35 2.01 4.50 2.77
N ALA A 36 0.89 4.32 3.49
CA ALA A 36 0.86 4.37 4.95
C ALA A 36 1.71 3.25 5.59
N ILE A 37 1.62 2.03 5.06
CA ILE A 37 2.40 0.87 5.53
C ILE A 37 3.90 1.09 5.29
N LEU A 38 4.28 1.51 4.08
CA LEU A 38 5.68 1.76 3.74
C LEU A 38 6.26 2.90 4.59
N GLY A 39 5.50 3.97 4.81
CA GLY A 39 5.88 5.07 5.71
C GLY A 39 6.03 4.61 7.15
N ALA A 40 5.09 3.82 7.68
CA ALA A 40 5.15 3.30 9.04
C ALA A 40 6.36 2.39 9.28
N THR A 41 6.84 1.70 8.25
CA THR A 41 8.00 0.79 8.33
C THR A 41 9.34 1.44 7.99
N ALA A 42 9.34 2.67 7.48
CA ALA A 42 10.55 3.32 6.98
C ALA A 42 11.49 3.79 8.08
N CYS A 43 10.97 4.22 9.24
CA CYS A 43 11.81 4.78 10.31
C CYS A 43 12.57 3.73 11.11
N ARG A 44 12.00 2.55 11.30
CA ARG A 44 12.55 1.48 12.15
C ARG A 44 11.79 0.18 12.03
N MET A 45 12.37 -0.89 12.57
CA MET A 45 11.64 -2.14 12.83
C MET A 45 10.37 -1.85 13.66
N THR A 46 9.20 -2.13 13.10
CA THR A 46 7.93 -1.79 13.73
C THR A 46 7.13 -3.06 14.01
N PRO A 47 6.76 -3.32 15.30
CA PRO A 47 5.87 -4.43 15.62
C PRO A 47 4.47 -4.18 15.08
N LEU A 48 3.75 -5.27 14.76
CA LEU A 48 2.44 -5.21 14.10
C LEU A 48 1.45 -4.27 14.79
N ALA A 49 1.32 -4.34 16.11
CA ALA A 49 0.39 -3.47 16.84
C ALA A 49 0.70 -1.98 16.63
N ARG A 50 1.97 -1.61 16.74
CA ARG A 50 2.41 -0.23 16.49
C ARG A 50 2.21 0.20 15.04
N LEU A 51 2.40 -0.72 14.10
CA LEU A 51 2.19 -0.45 12.68
C LEU A 51 0.72 -0.12 12.41
N ILE A 52 -0.21 -0.88 12.97
CA ILE A 52 -1.66 -0.64 12.84
C ILE A 52 -2.01 0.75 13.40
N ASP A 53 -1.53 1.07 14.61
CA ASP A 53 -1.76 2.38 15.23
C ASP A 53 -1.19 3.51 14.38
N THR A 54 0.02 3.34 13.84
CA THR A 54 0.67 4.33 12.98
C THR A 54 -0.12 4.56 11.68
N VAL A 55 -0.59 3.48 11.04
CA VAL A 55 -1.45 3.59 9.84
C VAL A 55 -2.70 4.41 10.16
N TRP A 56 -3.38 4.11 11.26
CA TRP A 56 -4.57 4.86 11.66
C TRP A 56 -4.29 6.32 12.01
N CYS A 57 -3.13 6.61 12.61
CA CYS A 57 -2.70 8.00 12.88
C CYS A 57 -2.42 8.76 11.57
N LEU A 58 -1.73 8.13 10.63
CA LEU A 58 -1.37 8.75 9.35
C LEU A 58 -2.58 9.13 8.50
N THR A 59 -3.68 8.36 8.60
CA THR A 59 -4.92 8.67 7.86
C THR A 59 -5.71 9.87 8.41
N GLY A 60 -5.22 10.51 9.47
CA GLY A 60 -5.85 11.69 10.08
C GLY A 60 -7.22 11.43 10.69
N GLY A 61 -7.58 10.17 10.95
CA GLY A 61 -8.88 9.76 11.50
C GLY A 61 -10.04 9.78 10.50
N GLY A 62 -9.84 10.29 9.28
CA GLY A 62 -10.87 10.35 8.24
C GLY A 62 -11.12 9.01 7.53
N TRP A 63 -10.15 8.11 7.61
CA TRP A 63 -10.23 6.76 7.07
C TRP A 63 -9.54 5.78 8.02
N ARG A 64 -10.24 4.73 8.38
CA ARG A 64 -9.74 3.72 9.31
C ARG A 64 -9.87 2.34 8.67
N PRO A 65 -8.86 1.91 7.88
CA PRO A 65 -8.91 0.61 7.25
C PRO A 65 -9.06 -0.49 8.31
N PRO A 66 -9.90 -1.51 8.07
CA PRO A 66 -10.05 -2.66 8.96
C PRO A 66 -8.72 -3.39 9.17
N ILE A 67 -8.55 -4.02 10.32
CA ILE A 67 -7.29 -4.70 10.69
C ILE A 67 -6.96 -5.85 9.73
N ASP A 68 -7.95 -6.59 9.29
CA ASP A 68 -7.80 -7.67 8.29
C ASP A 68 -7.30 -7.16 6.95
N VAL A 69 -7.77 -5.99 6.50
CA VAL A 69 -7.30 -5.31 5.29
C VAL A 69 -5.83 -4.88 5.44
N ILE A 70 -5.44 -4.35 6.61
CA ILE A 70 -4.04 -4.00 6.90
C ILE A 70 -3.17 -5.27 6.90
N HIS A 71 -3.63 -6.37 7.50
CA HIS A 71 -2.91 -7.64 7.50
C HIS A 71 -2.73 -8.20 6.09
N GLU A 72 -3.75 -8.10 5.25
CA GLU A 72 -3.67 -8.54 3.86
C GLU A 72 -2.67 -7.70 3.05
N ALA A 73 -2.72 -6.39 3.18
CA ALA A 73 -1.78 -5.48 2.55
C ALA A 73 -0.32 -5.74 3.01
N LEU A 74 -0.10 -6.01 4.31
CA LEU A 74 1.21 -6.40 4.83
C LEU A 74 1.72 -7.72 4.26
N ARG A 75 0.85 -8.73 4.13
CA ARG A 75 1.22 -10.00 3.48
C ARG A 75 1.59 -9.79 2.03
N ALA A 76 0.82 -8.99 1.31
CA ALA A 76 1.10 -8.62 -0.08
C ALA A 76 2.42 -7.86 -0.20
N ALA A 77 2.69 -6.88 0.67
CA ALA A 77 3.93 -6.10 0.70
C ALA A 77 5.16 -6.99 1.00
N ASN A 78 5.03 -7.95 1.92
CA ASN A 78 6.08 -8.92 2.22
C ASN A 78 6.33 -9.87 1.04
N ALA A 79 5.28 -10.39 0.42
CA ALA A 79 5.38 -11.23 -0.78
C ALA A 79 5.99 -10.49 -1.96
N ALA A 80 5.66 -9.20 -2.13
CA ALA A 80 6.25 -8.33 -3.13
C ALA A 80 7.71 -7.93 -2.81
N GLY A 81 8.20 -8.21 -1.59
CA GLY A 81 9.53 -7.85 -1.12
C GLY A 81 9.74 -6.36 -0.89
N THR A 82 8.67 -5.59 -0.67
CA THR A 82 8.75 -4.16 -0.32
C THR A 82 8.88 -3.94 1.19
N VAL A 83 8.36 -4.87 1.97
CA VAL A 83 8.50 -4.94 3.43
C VAL A 83 9.04 -6.33 3.79
N LEU A 84 9.90 -6.40 4.78
CA LEU A 84 10.41 -7.66 5.33
C LEU A 84 9.77 -7.90 6.69
N ALA A 85 9.09 -9.04 6.83
CA ALA A 85 8.60 -9.55 8.11
C ALA A 85 9.68 -10.42 8.76
N THR A 86 10.08 -10.09 9.99
CA THR A 86 11.06 -10.84 10.76
C THR A 86 10.40 -11.36 12.03
N GLU A 87 10.60 -12.63 12.34
CA GLU A 87 10.13 -13.22 13.60
C GLU A 87 10.75 -12.53 14.82
N SER A 88 9.94 -12.32 15.82
CA SER A 88 10.38 -11.73 17.08
C SER A 88 10.90 -12.81 18.05
N TRP A 89 11.96 -12.48 18.78
CA TRP A 89 12.43 -13.26 19.93
C TRP A 89 11.49 -13.18 21.13
N VAL A 90 10.61 -12.17 21.14
CA VAL A 90 9.63 -11.95 22.20
C VAL A 90 8.33 -12.64 21.82
N ARG A 91 7.91 -13.64 22.58
CA ARG A 91 6.72 -14.46 22.32
C ARG A 91 5.41 -13.66 22.16
N SER A 92 5.34 -12.49 22.78
CA SER A 92 4.16 -11.59 22.70
C SER A 92 4.11 -10.74 21.44
N ILE A 93 5.20 -10.68 20.66
CA ILE A 93 5.28 -9.85 19.45
C ILE A 93 5.82 -10.75 18.33
N PRO A 94 4.93 -11.41 17.56
CA PRO A 94 5.32 -12.47 16.61
C PRO A 94 6.16 -11.95 15.45
N PHE A 95 5.94 -10.69 15.01
CA PHE A 95 6.62 -10.13 13.84
C PHE A 95 7.00 -8.67 14.02
N TYR A 96 8.16 -8.33 13.46
CA TYR A 96 8.59 -6.97 13.16
C TYR A 96 8.61 -6.77 11.65
N TYR A 97 8.29 -5.56 11.23
CA TYR A 97 8.28 -5.17 9.83
C TYR A 97 9.31 -4.07 9.58
N THR A 98 10.07 -4.23 8.51
CA THR A 98 11.08 -3.25 8.08
C THR A 98 10.95 -2.96 6.60
N LEU A 99 11.21 -1.71 6.22
CA LEU A 99 11.24 -1.30 4.81
C LEU A 99 12.47 -1.89 4.12
N THR A 100 12.28 -2.43 2.92
CA THR A 100 13.40 -2.88 2.07
C THR A 100 13.84 -1.77 1.11
N PRO A 101 15.01 -1.90 0.44
CA PRO A 101 15.39 -0.97 -0.64
C PRO A 101 14.36 -0.88 -1.78
N LYS A 102 13.70 -2.01 -2.10
CA LYS A 102 12.59 -2.03 -3.07
C LYS A 102 11.39 -1.27 -2.54
N GLY A 103 11.08 -1.41 -1.25
CA GLY A 103 10.02 -0.66 -0.57
C GLY A 103 10.29 0.84 -0.53
N ALA A 104 11.54 1.24 -0.29
CA ALA A 104 11.92 2.66 -0.33
C ALA A 104 11.69 3.28 -1.72
N LYS A 105 11.98 2.54 -2.79
CA LYS A 105 11.68 2.98 -4.15
C LYS A 105 10.17 3.09 -4.40
N ALA A 106 9.39 2.10 -3.94
CA ALA A 106 7.93 2.12 -4.04
C ALA A 106 7.33 3.29 -3.24
N PHE A 107 7.81 3.53 -2.02
CA PHE A 107 7.44 4.66 -1.18
C PHE A 107 7.60 6.00 -1.91
N ARG A 108 8.77 6.26 -2.48
CA ARG A 108 9.01 7.48 -3.27
C ARG A 108 8.04 7.62 -4.44
N THR A 109 7.81 6.54 -5.19
CA THR A 109 6.88 6.54 -6.32
C THR A 109 5.48 6.93 -5.89
N LEU A 110 5.02 6.43 -4.73
CA LEU A 110 3.71 6.76 -4.18
C LEU A 110 3.64 8.18 -3.63
N MET A 111 4.71 8.67 -2.99
CA MET A 111 4.78 10.05 -2.48
C MET A 111 4.63 11.10 -3.58
N ILE A 112 5.24 10.91 -4.75
CA ILE A 112 5.15 11.86 -5.88
C ILE A 112 3.89 11.70 -6.73
N ARG A 113 3.11 10.61 -6.54
CA ARG A 113 1.88 10.39 -7.31
C ARG A 113 0.82 11.43 -6.95
N PRO A 114 0.17 12.10 -7.92
CA PRO A 114 -0.76 13.18 -7.63
C PRO A 114 -2.01 12.73 -6.88
N LEU A 115 -2.56 13.64 -6.08
CA LEU A 115 -3.84 13.47 -5.40
C LEU A 115 -4.98 13.81 -6.37
N PRO A 116 -6.08 13.02 -6.43
CA PRO A 116 -7.14 13.24 -7.42
C PRO A 116 -8.03 14.45 -7.10
N SER A 117 -8.84 14.38 -6.06
CA SER A 117 -9.83 15.42 -5.73
C SER A 117 -10.08 15.50 -4.23
N TRP A 118 -10.35 16.73 -3.73
CA TRP A 118 -10.74 16.94 -2.34
C TRP A 118 -12.08 16.27 -1.96
N ASP A 119 -12.99 16.12 -2.89
CA ASP A 119 -14.31 15.55 -2.64
C ASP A 119 -14.27 14.06 -2.27
N ASP A 120 -13.21 13.36 -2.67
CA ASP A 120 -13.04 11.95 -2.35
C ASP A 120 -12.42 11.75 -0.96
N PRO A 121 -13.07 10.99 -0.05
CA PRO A 121 -12.57 10.70 1.30
C PRO A 121 -11.20 10.01 1.29
N ILE A 122 -10.92 9.15 0.32
CA ILE A 122 -9.63 8.45 0.19
C ILE A 122 -8.53 9.43 -0.19
N SER A 123 -8.81 10.39 -1.05
CA SER A 123 -7.87 11.45 -1.41
C SER A 123 -7.50 12.33 -0.22
N ARG A 124 -8.48 12.64 0.64
CA ARG A 124 -8.20 13.36 1.90
C ARG A 124 -7.32 12.55 2.86
N ALA A 125 -7.59 11.25 2.99
CA ALA A 125 -6.74 10.38 3.79
C ALA A 125 -5.33 10.27 3.19
N ALA A 126 -5.21 10.12 1.88
CA ALA A 126 -3.92 10.09 1.18
C ALA A 126 -3.14 11.40 1.35
N ALA A 127 -3.81 12.56 1.33
CA ALA A 127 -3.20 13.86 1.61
C ALA A 127 -2.67 13.93 3.05
N ALA A 128 -3.45 13.46 4.04
CA ALA A 128 -3.02 13.38 5.43
C ALA A 128 -1.79 12.47 5.60
N ILE A 129 -1.79 11.30 4.94
CA ILE A 129 -0.64 10.39 4.94
C ILE A 129 0.59 11.07 4.35
N LYS A 130 0.50 11.68 3.18
CA LYS A 130 1.62 12.41 2.56
C LYS A 130 2.14 13.51 3.47
N PHE A 131 1.25 14.28 4.07
CA PHE A 131 1.62 15.36 4.99
C PHE A 131 2.39 14.81 6.20
N GLY A 132 1.90 13.72 6.81
CA GLY A 132 2.54 13.06 7.95
C GLY A 132 3.90 12.40 7.62
N LEU A 133 4.20 12.21 6.34
CA LEU A 133 5.42 11.56 5.86
C LEU A 133 6.38 12.52 5.12
N LEU A 134 6.12 13.83 5.17
CA LEU A 134 6.97 14.83 4.49
C LEU A 134 8.43 14.77 4.94
N ASP A 135 8.68 14.59 6.23
CA ASP A 135 10.03 14.52 6.80
C ASP A 135 10.83 13.30 6.30
N MET A 136 10.15 12.34 5.68
CA MET A 136 10.75 11.13 5.12
C MET A 136 10.94 11.21 3.61
N THR A 137 10.55 12.34 3.01
CA THR A 137 10.66 12.57 1.57
C THR A 137 12.04 13.15 1.26
N ASP A 138 12.68 12.60 0.22
CA ASP A 138 13.96 13.14 -0.25
C ASP A 138 13.81 14.60 -0.70
N ASP A 139 14.81 15.44 -0.45
CA ASP A 139 14.81 16.87 -0.79
C ASP A 139 14.44 17.15 -2.25
N LYS A 140 14.88 16.29 -3.16
CA LYS A 140 14.57 16.43 -4.59
C LYS A 140 13.10 16.24 -4.95
N ASP A 141 12.36 15.45 -4.15
CA ASP A 141 10.95 15.13 -4.37
C ASP A 141 10.04 16.02 -3.47
N LEU A 142 10.60 16.61 -2.42
CA LEU A 142 9.87 17.41 -1.43
C LEU A 142 9.12 18.60 -2.06
N ALA A 143 9.74 19.28 -3.01
CA ALA A 143 9.12 20.41 -3.70
C ALA A 143 7.87 19.95 -4.50
N ALA A 144 7.94 18.81 -5.19
CA ALA A 144 6.82 18.28 -5.96
C ALA A 144 5.68 17.83 -5.05
N VAL A 145 5.98 17.10 -3.96
CA VAL A 145 4.99 16.65 -2.97
C VAL A 145 4.32 17.85 -2.29
N THR A 146 5.09 18.86 -1.90
CA THR A 146 4.56 20.07 -1.27
C THR A 146 3.67 20.86 -2.23
N ALA A 147 4.04 20.96 -3.51
CA ALA A 147 3.23 21.63 -4.53
C ALA A 147 1.90 20.88 -4.76
N ASP A 148 1.92 19.54 -4.81
CA ASP A 148 0.71 18.72 -4.93
C ASP A 148 -0.22 18.89 -3.73
N LEU A 149 0.32 18.88 -2.50
CA LEU A 149 -0.45 19.13 -1.28
C LEU A 149 -1.03 20.55 -1.25
N LYS A 150 -0.26 21.57 -1.62
CA LYS A 150 -0.76 22.95 -1.70
C LYS A 150 -1.92 23.06 -2.68
N ARG A 151 -1.77 22.51 -3.88
CA ARG A 151 -2.86 22.49 -4.85
C ARG A 151 -4.10 21.79 -4.28
N PHE A 152 -3.93 20.63 -3.65
CA PHE A 152 -5.01 19.84 -3.08
C PHE A 152 -5.80 20.56 -1.97
N TYR A 153 -5.15 21.41 -1.16
CA TYR A 153 -5.79 22.12 -0.04
C TYR A 153 -6.29 23.54 -0.39
N LEU A 154 -5.84 24.10 -1.51
CA LEU A 154 -6.15 25.51 -1.87
C LEU A 154 -7.13 25.63 -3.05
N ASP A 155 -7.32 24.58 -3.85
CA ASP A 155 -8.28 24.49 -4.94
C ASP A 155 -9.58 23.83 -4.47
#